data_f47c5e031717ed552c09d5988faefdca
#
_entry.id   f47c5e031717ed552c09d5988faefdca
#
_cell.length_a   1.000
_cell.length_b   1.000
_cell.length_c   1.000
_cell.angle_alpha   90.00
_cell.angle_beta   90.00
_cell.angle_gamma   90.00
#
_symmetry.space_group_name_H-M   'P 1'
#
loop_
_entity.id
_entity.type
_entity.pdbx_description
1 polymer ?
#
loop_
_entity_poly.entity_id
_entity_poly.type
_entity_poly.pdbx_seq_one_letter_code
_entity_poly.pdbx_strand_id
1 'polypeptide(L)'
;ILRKRVLNLDPSVREEPKKLYIAYKNTTNFVDVVPQSSRLRLSLNMRFDEINDPQGICRDVTNLGRWGNGDVEVGFESPEQIDYIMFLIKQSFDLHDDDL
;
A
#
# COMPACT_ATOMS: atom_id res chain seq x y z
N ILE A 1 -3.23 13.31 4.23
CA ILE A 1 -4.43 12.55 4.62
C ILE A 1 -4.18 11.04 4.59
N LEU A 2 -3.56 10.53 3.56
CA LEU A 2 -3.23 9.11 3.48
C LEU A 2 -2.28 8.68 4.60
N ARG A 3 -1.25 9.47 4.84
CA ARG A 3 -0.25 9.19 5.87
C ARG A 3 -0.89 8.94 7.23
N LYS A 4 -1.78 9.83 7.64
CA LYS A 4 -2.47 9.70 8.92
C LYS A 4 -3.31 8.44 9.01
N ARG A 5 -4.03 8.13 7.94
CA ARG A 5 -4.89 6.95 7.90
C ARG A 5 -4.07 5.67 8.03
N VAL A 6 -2.93 5.60 7.34
CA VAL A 6 -2.05 4.43 7.41
C VAL A 6 -1.44 4.30 8.80
N LEU A 7 -0.93 5.38 9.36
CA LEU A 7 -0.33 5.36 10.69
C LEU A 7 -1.34 5.03 11.79
N ASN A 8 -2.62 5.31 11.56
CA ASN A 8 -3.67 5.02 12.53
C ASN A 8 -4.21 3.59 12.45
N LEU A 9 -3.71 2.76 11.53
CA LEU A 9 -4.15 1.37 11.46
C LEU A 9 -3.84 0.60 12.73
N ASP A 10 -2.66 0.86 13.31
CA ASP A 10 -2.22 0.18 14.52
C ASP A 10 -1.04 0.95 15.12
N PRO A 11 -0.89 0.98 16.46
CA PRO A 11 0.24 1.65 17.08
C PRO A 11 1.61 1.11 16.66
N SER A 12 1.67 -0.14 16.18
CA SER A 12 2.94 -0.74 15.74
C SER A 12 3.39 -0.26 14.36
N VAL A 13 2.54 0.45 13.60
CA VAL A 13 2.89 0.90 12.27
C VAL A 13 3.97 1.97 12.35
N ARG A 14 5.02 1.79 11.55
CA ARG A 14 6.14 2.72 11.44
C ARG A 14 6.29 3.18 10.01
N GLU A 15 6.73 4.43 9.87
CA GLU A 15 6.99 5.05 8.59
C GLU A 15 8.50 5.13 8.39
N GLU A 16 8.99 4.60 7.27
CA GLU A 16 10.42 4.66 6.93
C GLU A 16 10.60 5.36 5.59
N PRO A 17 11.01 6.62 5.60
CA PRO A 17 11.34 7.30 4.34
C PRO A 17 12.58 6.66 3.71
N LYS A 18 12.47 6.35 2.42
CA LYS A 18 13.57 5.86 1.61
C LYS A 18 13.89 6.93 0.55
N LYS A 19 14.88 6.65 -0.28
CA LYS A 19 15.32 7.63 -1.27
C LYS A 19 14.21 8.00 -2.27
N LEU A 20 13.45 7.01 -2.73
CA LEU A 20 12.46 7.20 -3.79
C LEU A 20 11.03 6.89 -3.37
N TYR A 21 10.82 6.40 -2.15
CA TYR A 21 9.49 6.05 -1.67
C TYR A 21 9.45 6.08 -0.15
N ILE A 22 8.24 5.96 0.40
CA ILE A 22 8.03 5.87 1.84
C ILE A 22 7.44 4.51 2.13
N ALA A 23 8.13 3.74 2.99
CA ALA A 23 7.68 2.41 3.39
C ALA A 23 6.88 2.50 4.68
N TYR A 24 5.79 1.74 4.75
CA TYR A 24 5.01 1.59 5.98
C TYR A 24 5.04 0.12 6.38
N LYS A 25 5.35 -0.12 7.64
CA LYS A 25 5.56 -1.48 8.12
C LYS A 25 5.14 -1.61 9.58
N ASN A 26 4.78 -2.84 9.97
CA ASN A 26 4.79 -3.21 11.38
C ASN A 26 6.01 -4.10 11.62
N THR A 27 5.91 -5.43 11.60
CA THR A 27 7.10 -6.29 11.54
C THR A 27 7.63 -6.39 10.13
N THR A 28 6.75 -6.32 9.13
CA THR A 28 7.06 -6.45 7.71
C THR A 28 6.42 -5.29 6.96
N ASN A 29 7.07 -4.87 5.90
CA ASN A 29 6.53 -3.86 4.98
C ASN A 29 5.19 -4.33 4.45
N PHE A 30 4.17 -3.44 4.48
CA PHE A 30 2.86 -3.80 3.89
C PHE A 30 2.44 -2.86 2.79
N VAL A 31 2.95 -1.64 2.74
CA VAL A 31 2.71 -0.73 1.62
C VAL A 31 3.90 0.21 1.44
N ASP A 32 4.23 0.46 0.18
CA ASP A 32 5.20 1.48 -0.20
C ASP A 32 4.47 2.58 -0.98
N VAL A 33 4.78 3.83 -0.67
CA VAL A 33 4.18 4.98 -1.32
C VAL A 33 5.23 5.70 -2.13
N VAL A 34 5.04 5.76 -3.45
CA VAL A 34 5.95 6.43 -4.37
C VAL A 34 5.28 7.71 -4.84
N PRO A 35 5.77 8.89 -4.42
CA PRO A 35 5.23 10.15 -4.92
C PRO A 35 5.50 10.32 -6.41
N GLN A 36 4.47 10.72 -7.15
CA GLN A 36 4.57 11.05 -8.56
C GLN A 36 3.99 12.44 -8.78
N SER A 37 4.17 12.99 -9.98
CA SER A 37 3.79 14.39 -10.23
C SER A 37 2.29 14.68 -10.07
N SER A 38 1.44 13.71 -10.37
CA SER A 38 -0.01 13.92 -10.34
C SER A 38 -0.77 12.96 -9.44
N ARG A 39 -0.06 12.00 -8.82
CA ARG A 39 -0.70 10.99 -7.97
C ARG A 39 0.34 10.37 -7.05
N LEU A 40 -0.16 9.55 -6.11
CA LEU A 40 0.71 8.63 -5.37
C LEU A 40 0.55 7.24 -5.96
N ARG A 41 1.66 6.57 -6.22
CA ARG A 41 1.63 5.17 -6.64
C ARG A 41 1.90 4.30 -5.42
N LEU A 42 1.00 3.37 -5.15
CA LEU A 42 1.11 2.49 -3.99
C LEU A 42 1.45 1.09 -4.46
N SER A 43 2.40 0.46 -3.76
CA SER A 43 2.73 -0.95 -3.94
C SER A 43 2.30 -1.69 -2.69
N LEU A 44 1.43 -2.69 -2.84
CA LEU A 44 0.96 -3.49 -1.73
C LEU A 44 1.72 -4.79 -1.71
N ASN A 45 2.27 -5.13 -0.54
CA ASN A 45 3.11 -6.33 -0.39
C ASN A 45 2.24 -7.56 -0.23
N MET A 46 1.65 -7.99 -1.33
CA MET A 46 0.80 -9.17 -1.40
C MET A 46 0.75 -9.65 -2.84
N ARG A 47 0.31 -10.88 -3.04
CA ARG A 47 0.14 -11.40 -4.39
C ARG A 47 -1.13 -10.82 -5.01
N PHE A 48 -1.11 -10.66 -6.32
CA PHE A 48 -2.26 -10.08 -7.01
C PHE A 48 -3.52 -10.94 -6.86
N ASP A 49 -3.36 -12.26 -6.80
CA ASP A 49 -4.51 -13.17 -6.65
C ASP A 49 -5.10 -13.16 -5.22
N GLU A 50 -4.45 -12.48 -4.28
CA GLU A 50 -4.95 -12.38 -2.91
C GLU A 50 -5.78 -11.13 -2.66
N ILE A 51 -5.73 -10.13 -3.56
CA ILE A 51 -6.40 -8.86 -3.33
C ILE A 51 -7.89 -8.94 -3.67
N ASN A 52 -8.72 -8.42 -2.79
CA ASN A 52 -10.13 -8.20 -3.06
C ASN A 52 -10.29 -6.77 -3.55
N ASP A 53 -10.54 -6.60 -4.84
CA ASP A 53 -10.58 -5.30 -5.51
C ASP A 53 -11.85 -5.20 -6.37
N PRO A 54 -13.02 -4.98 -5.75
CA PRO A 54 -14.29 -4.92 -6.49
C PRO A 54 -14.34 -3.87 -7.59
N GLN A 55 -13.61 -2.76 -7.42
CA GLN A 55 -13.60 -1.68 -8.42
C GLN A 55 -12.62 -1.96 -9.57
N GLY A 56 -11.76 -2.97 -9.42
CA GLY A 56 -10.84 -3.34 -10.49
C GLY A 56 -9.81 -2.29 -10.82
N ILE A 57 -9.34 -1.53 -9.83
CA ILE A 57 -8.37 -0.46 -10.06
C ILE A 57 -6.93 -0.87 -9.78
N CYS A 58 -6.72 -2.05 -9.21
CA CYS A 58 -5.38 -2.56 -8.95
C CYS A 58 -4.77 -3.15 -10.21
N ARG A 59 -3.46 -3.03 -10.32
CA ARG A 59 -2.69 -3.54 -11.45
C ARG A 59 -1.78 -4.65 -10.96
N ASP A 60 -1.73 -5.73 -11.75
CA ASP A 60 -0.81 -6.84 -11.50
C ASP A 60 0.57 -6.48 -12.04
N VAL A 61 1.54 -6.37 -11.16
CA VAL A 61 2.91 -6.02 -11.53
C VAL A 61 3.89 -7.13 -11.18
N THR A 62 3.41 -8.35 -11.07
CA THR A 62 4.21 -9.51 -10.68
C THR A 62 5.49 -9.65 -11.51
N ASN A 63 5.38 -9.43 -12.81
CA ASN A 63 6.49 -9.65 -13.73
C ASN A 63 7.15 -8.35 -14.20
N LEU A 64 6.86 -7.23 -13.54
CA LEU A 64 7.45 -5.94 -13.92
C LEU A 64 8.59 -5.58 -12.97
N GLY A 65 9.70 -5.12 -13.54
CA GLY A 65 10.77 -4.52 -12.75
C GLY A 65 10.33 -3.15 -12.26
N ARG A 66 10.43 -2.91 -10.93
CA ARG A 66 9.97 -1.65 -10.36
C ARG A 66 10.42 -1.48 -8.91
N TRP A 67 10.13 -0.31 -8.39
CA TRP A 67 10.32 -0.01 -6.96
C TRP A 67 9.18 -0.61 -6.14
N GLY A 68 9.48 -0.92 -4.90
CA GLY A 68 8.50 -1.37 -3.93
C GLY A 68 8.43 -2.89 -3.85
N ASN A 69 7.64 -3.37 -2.91
CA ASN A 69 7.46 -4.78 -2.61
C ASN A 69 6.09 -5.25 -3.06
N GLY A 70 6.01 -6.54 -3.42
CA GLY A 70 4.74 -7.17 -3.73
C GLY A 70 4.34 -7.01 -5.19
N ASP A 71 3.18 -7.57 -5.50
CA ASP A 71 2.72 -7.75 -6.87
C ASP A 71 1.53 -6.87 -7.24
N VAL A 72 1.07 -6.01 -6.32
CA VAL A 72 -0.13 -5.20 -6.52
C VAL A 72 0.24 -3.73 -6.52
N GLU A 73 -0.20 -3.02 -7.57
CA GLU A 73 0.01 -1.58 -7.67
C GLU A 73 -1.34 -0.89 -7.82
N VAL A 74 -1.49 0.26 -7.17
CA VAL A 74 -2.69 1.08 -7.31
C VAL A 74 -2.32 2.55 -7.21
N GLY A 75 -3.02 3.41 -7.98
CA GLY A 75 -2.83 4.85 -7.93
C GLY A 75 -3.82 5.52 -7.01
N PHE A 76 -3.35 6.45 -6.19
CA PHE A 76 -4.19 7.31 -5.37
C PHE A 76 -4.13 8.71 -5.99
N GLU A 77 -5.20 9.13 -6.64
CA GLU A 77 -5.22 10.33 -7.47
C GLU A 77 -6.09 11.44 -6.92
N SER A 78 -7.03 11.11 -6.04
CA SER A 78 -8.03 12.05 -5.58
C SER A 78 -8.45 11.71 -4.15
N PRO A 79 -8.70 12.72 -3.30
CA PRO A 79 -9.12 12.48 -1.91
C PRO A 79 -10.38 11.63 -1.76
N GLU A 80 -11.28 11.63 -2.75
CA GLU A 80 -12.49 10.83 -2.69
C GLU A 80 -12.20 9.34 -2.68
N GLN A 81 -11.02 8.93 -3.14
CA GLN A 81 -10.63 7.53 -3.16
C GLN A 81 -10.13 7.01 -1.82
N ILE A 82 -9.98 7.88 -0.81
CA ILE A 82 -9.25 7.51 0.40
C ILE A 82 -9.80 6.25 1.10
N ASP A 83 -11.11 6.15 1.21
CA ASP A 83 -11.69 5.00 1.92
C ASP A 83 -11.45 3.71 1.17
N TYR A 84 -11.56 3.72 -0.14
CA TYR A 84 -11.31 2.52 -0.95
C TYR A 84 -9.82 2.15 -0.92
N ILE A 85 -8.94 3.14 -1.02
CA ILE A 85 -7.51 2.91 -0.94
C ILE A 85 -7.15 2.30 0.43
N MET A 86 -7.74 2.80 1.51
CA MET A 86 -7.50 2.23 2.84
C MET A 86 -8.05 0.80 2.96
N PHE A 87 -9.17 0.51 2.31
CA PHE A 87 -9.70 -0.85 2.22
C PHE A 87 -8.67 -1.81 1.59
N LEU A 88 -8.00 -1.36 0.53
CA LEU A 88 -6.97 -2.16 -0.13
C LEU A 88 -5.71 -2.30 0.75
N ILE A 89 -5.26 -1.19 1.32
CA ILE A 89 -4.06 -1.18 2.17
C ILE A 89 -4.24 -2.09 3.38
N LYS A 90 -5.42 -2.06 3.97
CA LYS A 90 -5.70 -2.87 5.16
C LYS A 90 -5.60 -4.36 4.86
N GLN A 91 -5.92 -4.78 3.64
CA GLN A 91 -5.76 -6.18 3.27
C GLN A 91 -4.30 -6.61 3.34
N SER A 92 -3.38 -5.78 2.83
CA SER A 92 -1.96 -6.06 2.93
C SER A 92 -1.49 -6.00 4.39
N PHE A 93 -1.97 -5.01 5.15
CA PHE A 93 -1.63 -4.89 6.56
C PHE A 93 -2.04 -6.16 7.32
N ASP A 94 -3.24 -6.65 7.09
CA ASP A 94 -3.76 -7.83 7.80
C ASP A 94 -2.95 -9.09 7.48
N LEU A 95 -2.43 -9.22 6.26
CA LEU A 95 -1.58 -10.33 5.88
C LEU A 95 -0.26 -10.34 6.65
N HIS A 96 0.23 -9.17 7.03
CA HIS A 96 1.52 -9.00 7.69
C HIS A 96 1.41 -8.64 9.16
N ASP A 97 0.22 -8.75 9.71
CA ASP A 97 -0.02 -8.52 11.12
C ASP A 97 0.24 -9.82 11.87
N ASP A 98 1.39 -9.90 12.54
CA ASP A 98 1.82 -11.09 13.27
C ASP A 98 1.36 -11.08 14.71
N ASP A 99 0.43 -10.24 15.05
CA ASP A 99 -0.09 -10.14 16.40
C ASP A 99 -1.01 -11.32 16.69
N LEU A 100 -0.46 -12.35 17.26
CA LEU A 100 -1.17 -13.58 17.57
C LEU A 100 -1.54 -13.65 19.04
#